data_c61ebf244e2b16806674cd23988db40e
#
_entry.id   c61ebf244e2b16806674cd23988db40e
#
_cell.length_a   1.000
_cell.length_b   1.000
_cell.length_c   1.000
_cell.angle_alpha   90.00
_cell.angle_beta   90.00
_cell.angle_gamma   90.00
#
_symmetry.space_group_name_H-M   'P 1'
#
loop_
_entity.id
_entity.type
_entity.pdbx_description
1 polymer ?
#
loop_
_entity_poly.entity_id
_entity_poly.type
_entity_poly.pdbx_seq_one_letter_code
_entity_poly.pdbx_strand_id
1 'polypeptide(L)'
;MTFSHDGIHDSLTQLFSAPYFYEELDRQIALSERSGSKFTIIRCVLRVENTSEQDFEAINFSHLLSSLTRKNECVARMAENEYVILVPEPELNAAVVLSRIVRAHNSNESTMATLSTSIIEHRAKESSLELLNRLDKTPLST
;
A
#
# COMPACT_ATOMS: atom_id res chain seq x y z
N MET A 1 -17.02 -7.28 -11.32
CA MET A 1 -15.76 -8.00 -11.63
C MET A 1 -15.18 -8.63 -10.38
N THR A 2 -14.69 -9.83 -10.48
CA THR A 2 -14.10 -10.53 -9.34
C THR A 2 -12.68 -10.04 -9.07
N PHE A 3 -12.35 -9.84 -7.80
CA PHE A 3 -10.99 -9.54 -7.39
C PHE A 3 -10.09 -10.76 -7.64
N SER A 4 -9.12 -10.63 -8.52
CA SER A 4 -8.27 -11.76 -8.94
C SER A 4 -6.86 -11.30 -9.30
N HIS A 5 -5.93 -12.26 -9.37
CA HIS A 5 -4.54 -12.01 -9.72
C HIS A 5 -3.92 -13.24 -10.38
N ASP A 6 -2.76 -13.06 -11.01
CA ASP A 6 -1.98 -14.13 -11.63
C ASP A 6 -0.82 -14.63 -10.75
N GLY A 7 -0.81 -14.25 -9.48
CA GLY A 7 0.26 -14.56 -8.53
C GLY A 7 1.33 -13.47 -8.43
N ILE A 8 1.38 -12.56 -9.39
CA ILE A 8 2.33 -11.45 -9.43
C ILE A 8 1.60 -10.11 -9.49
N HIS A 9 0.61 -10.00 -10.39
CA HIS A 9 -0.13 -8.75 -10.62
C HIS A 9 -1.61 -8.91 -10.35
N ASP A 10 -2.22 -7.87 -9.82
CA ASP A 10 -3.67 -7.75 -9.73
C ASP A 10 -4.24 -7.58 -11.13
N SER A 11 -5.28 -8.36 -11.45
CA SER A 11 -5.83 -8.43 -12.81
C SER A 11 -6.44 -7.11 -13.27
N LEU A 12 -7.07 -6.37 -12.37
CA LEU A 12 -7.76 -5.12 -12.73
C LEU A 12 -6.80 -3.93 -12.80
N THR A 13 -5.96 -3.75 -11.79
CA THR A 13 -5.13 -2.54 -11.64
C THR A 13 -3.71 -2.71 -12.16
N GLN A 14 -3.25 -3.94 -12.35
CA GLN A 14 -1.88 -4.31 -12.70
C GLN A 14 -0.84 -3.93 -11.64
N LEU A 15 -1.27 -3.50 -10.47
CA LEU A 15 -0.40 -3.39 -9.31
C LEU A 15 0.05 -4.79 -8.89
N PHE A 16 1.06 -4.90 -8.04
CA PHE A 16 1.46 -6.20 -7.54
C PHE A 16 0.33 -6.83 -6.71
N SER A 17 0.32 -8.16 -6.69
CA SER A 17 -0.64 -8.94 -5.92
C SER A 17 -0.17 -9.12 -4.49
N ALA A 18 -1.07 -9.58 -3.61
CA ALA A 18 -0.73 -9.87 -2.22
C ALA A 18 0.39 -10.92 -2.10
N PRO A 19 0.34 -12.06 -2.83
CA PRO A 19 1.44 -13.05 -2.76
C PRO A 19 2.80 -12.45 -3.11
N TYR A 20 2.86 -11.61 -4.14
CA TYR A 20 4.10 -10.95 -4.53
C TYR A 20 4.58 -10.00 -3.42
N PHE A 21 3.66 -9.25 -2.83
CA PHE A 21 3.99 -8.35 -1.72
C PHE A 21 4.61 -9.11 -0.54
N TYR A 22 4.03 -10.26 -0.18
CA TYR A 22 4.57 -11.05 0.94
C TYR A 22 5.99 -11.51 0.67
N GLU A 23 6.31 -11.90 -0.56
CA GLU A 23 7.68 -12.27 -0.94
C GLU A 23 8.63 -11.07 -0.83
N GLU A 24 8.21 -9.91 -1.31
CA GLU A 24 9.01 -8.68 -1.22
C GLU A 24 9.22 -8.26 0.24
N LEU A 25 8.20 -8.43 1.06
CA LEU A 25 8.29 -8.13 2.50
C LEU A 25 9.35 -9.01 3.16
N ASP A 26 9.34 -10.30 2.87
CA ASP A 26 10.34 -11.23 3.44
C ASP A 26 11.75 -10.86 3.00
N ARG A 27 11.93 -10.46 1.74
CA ARG A 27 13.24 -9.99 1.24
C ARG A 27 13.68 -8.72 1.95
N GLN A 28 12.76 -7.78 2.15
CA GLN A 28 13.08 -6.52 2.81
C GLN A 28 13.44 -6.73 4.29
N ILE A 29 12.75 -7.64 4.96
CA ILE A 29 13.07 -7.98 6.35
C ILE A 29 14.47 -8.57 6.43
N ALA A 30 14.82 -9.52 5.54
CA ALA A 30 16.14 -10.11 5.50
C ALA A 30 17.22 -9.06 5.24
N LEU A 31 16.97 -8.13 4.32
CA LEU A 31 17.89 -7.03 4.04
C LEU A 31 18.08 -6.13 5.26
N SER A 32 16.98 -5.78 5.92
CA SER A 32 16.99 -4.91 7.09
C SER A 32 17.79 -5.56 8.24
N GLU A 33 17.65 -6.86 8.45
CA GLU A 33 18.39 -7.58 9.48
C GLU A 33 19.89 -7.60 9.21
N ARG A 34 20.29 -7.69 7.93
CA ARG A 34 21.71 -7.70 7.55
C ARG A 34 22.34 -6.33 7.64
N SER A 35 21.64 -5.31 7.16
CA SER A 35 22.21 -3.96 6.95
C SER A 35 21.88 -2.99 8.07
N GLY A 36 20.88 -3.28 8.90
CA GLY A 36 20.37 -2.34 9.88
C GLY A 36 19.51 -1.23 9.27
N SER A 37 19.26 -1.28 7.96
CA SER A 37 18.41 -0.28 7.30
C SER A 37 16.96 -0.47 7.71
N LYS A 38 16.21 0.64 7.73
CA LYS A 38 14.81 0.65 8.11
C LYS A 38 13.92 0.68 6.88
N PHE A 39 12.72 0.14 7.02
CA PHE A 39 11.71 0.27 5.98
C PHE A 39 10.34 0.49 6.62
N THR A 40 9.39 0.94 5.82
CA THR A 40 8.08 1.39 6.29
C THR A 40 7.01 0.84 5.36
N ILE A 41 5.84 0.54 5.92
CA ILE A 41 4.67 0.16 5.14
C ILE A 41 3.62 1.24 5.30
N ILE A 42 3.07 1.68 4.16
CA ILE A 42 1.92 2.57 4.11
C ILE A 42 0.71 1.70 3.72
N ARG A 43 -0.37 1.82 4.47
CA ARG A 43 -1.63 1.14 4.16
C ARG A 43 -2.65 2.18 3.74
N CYS A 44 -3.32 1.92 2.61
CA CYS A 44 -4.37 2.77 2.08
C CYS A 44 -5.65 1.96 1.95
N VAL A 45 -6.74 2.49 2.47
CA VAL A 45 -8.06 1.86 2.36
C VAL A 45 -9.03 2.85 1.75
N LEU A 46 -9.68 2.44 0.65
CA LEU A 46 -10.70 3.25 0.00
C LEU A 46 -12.08 2.81 0.49
N ARG A 47 -12.94 3.76 0.77
CA ARG A 47 -14.36 3.50 0.99
C ARG A 47 -15.12 3.99 -0.23
N VAL A 48 -15.75 3.05 -0.93
CA VAL A 48 -16.51 3.31 -2.15
C VAL A 48 -17.98 3.11 -1.81
N GLU A 49 -18.74 4.20 -1.82
CA GLU A 49 -20.15 4.16 -1.42
C GLU A 49 -21.02 3.48 -2.49
N ASN A 50 -20.74 3.76 -3.76
CA ASN A 50 -21.49 3.21 -4.88
C ASN A 50 -20.72 2.02 -5.47
N THR A 51 -21.22 0.80 -5.26
CA THR A 51 -20.54 -0.41 -5.71
C THR A 51 -20.37 -0.48 -7.24
N SER A 52 -21.22 0.21 -8.00
CA SER A 52 -21.06 0.25 -9.46
C SER A 52 -19.82 1.02 -9.90
N GLU A 53 -19.26 1.86 -9.02
CA GLU A 53 -18.04 2.64 -9.28
C GLU A 53 -16.77 1.94 -8.75
N GLN A 54 -16.91 0.72 -8.20
CA GLN A 54 -15.79 0.03 -7.54
C GLN A 54 -14.59 -0.13 -8.45
N ASP A 55 -14.79 -0.64 -9.67
CA ASP A 55 -13.68 -0.88 -10.60
C ASP A 55 -13.05 0.44 -11.07
N PHE A 56 -13.87 1.44 -11.33
CA PHE A 56 -13.39 2.77 -11.71
C PHE A 56 -12.51 3.37 -10.61
N GLU A 57 -12.98 3.32 -9.36
CA GLU A 57 -12.22 3.88 -8.24
C GLU A 57 -10.91 3.13 -8.02
N ALA A 58 -10.91 1.80 -8.17
CA ALA A 58 -9.70 1.00 -8.03
C ALA A 58 -8.67 1.37 -9.10
N ILE A 59 -9.10 1.47 -10.36
CA ILE A 59 -8.21 1.84 -11.47
C ILE A 59 -7.69 3.26 -11.29
N ASN A 60 -8.55 4.19 -10.92
CA ASN A 60 -8.21 5.58 -10.71
C ASN A 60 -7.15 5.73 -9.59
N PHE A 61 -7.38 5.07 -8.46
CA PHE A 61 -6.45 5.12 -7.34
C PHE A 61 -5.11 4.44 -7.67
N SER A 62 -5.15 3.33 -8.43
CA SER A 62 -3.92 2.65 -8.83
C SER A 62 -3.03 3.53 -9.71
N HIS A 63 -3.62 4.31 -10.61
CA HIS A 63 -2.87 5.26 -11.44
C HIS A 63 -2.23 6.34 -10.58
N LEU A 64 -2.95 6.83 -9.59
CA LEU A 64 -2.43 7.82 -8.65
C LEU A 64 -1.23 7.26 -7.88
N LEU A 65 -1.36 6.06 -7.33
CA LEU A 65 -0.26 5.43 -6.60
C LEU A 65 0.97 5.22 -7.50
N SER A 66 0.75 4.72 -8.71
CA SER A 66 1.85 4.47 -9.66
C SER A 66 2.57 5.75 -10.05
N SER A 67 1.86 6.86 -10.14
CA SER A 67 2.44 8.14 -10.53
C SER A 67 3.27 8.78 -9.40
N LEU A 68 3.01 8.41 -8.15
CA LEU A 68 3.63 9.03 -6.96
C LEU A 68 4.68 8.16 -6.30
N THR A 69 4.88 6.94 -6.77
CA THR A 69 5.83 6.01 -6.16
C THR A 69 7.02 5.78 -7.08
N ARG A 70 8.15 5.36 -6.49
CA ARG A 70 9.39 5.08 -7.19
C ARG A 70 9.49 3.59 -7.51
N LYS A 71 10.42 3.22 -8.41
CA LYS A 71 10.63 1.81 -8.82
C LYS A 71 11.03 0.91 -7.66
N ASN A 72 11.73 1.43 -6.66
CA ASN A 72 12.15 0.66 -5.50
C ASN A 72 11.05 0.53 -4.43
N GLU A 73 9.89 1.15 -4.66
CA GLU A 73 8.74 1.05 -3.78
C GLU A 73 7.77 0.04 -4.36
N CYS A 74 7.40 -0.97 -3.56
CA CYS A 74 6.49 -2.01 -4.01
C CYS A 74 5.05 -1.61 -3.66
N VAL A 75 4.23 -1.45 -4.68
CA VAL A 75 2.82 -1.07 -4.53
C VAL A 75 1.97 -2.28 -4.86
N ALA A 76 1.14 -2.71 -3.92
CA ALA A 76 0.31 -3.90 -4.08
C ALA A 76 -1.15 -3.64 -3.71
N ARG A 77 -2.05 -4.32 -4.40
CA ARG A 77 -3.47 -4.35 -4.07
C ARG A 77 -3.74 -5.60 -3.25
N MET A 78 -4.09 -5.41 -1.98
CA MET A 78 -4.23 -6.52 -1.02
C MET A 78 -5.65 -7.06 -0.96
N ALA A 79 -6.63 -6.23 -1.24
CA ALA A 79 -8.05 -6.56 -1.28
C ALA A 79 -8.74 -5.58 -2.23
N GLU A 80 -10.03 -5.71 -2.45
CA GLU A 80 -10.74 -4.85 -3.40
C GLU A 80 -10.46 -3.36 -3.16
N ASN A 81 -10.41 -2.95 -1.89
CA ASN A 81 -10.26 -1.55 -1.51
C ASN A 81 -9.07 -1.30 -0.60
N GLU A 82 -8.11 -2.23 -0.56
CA GLU A 82 -6.95 -2.10 0.31
C GLU A 82 -5.66 -2.21 -0.50
N TYR A 83 -4.78 -1.24 -0.28
CA TYR A 83 -3.50 -1.11 -0.97
C TYR A 83 -2.39 -0.93 0.06
N VAL A 84 -1.21 -1.44 -0.24
CA VAL A 84 -0.03 -1.23 0.60
C VAL A 84 1.14 -0.77 -0.25
N ILE A 85 2.01 0.01 0.36
CA ILE A 85 3.25 0.46 -0.28
C ILE A 85 4.39 0.11 0.66
N LEU A 86 5.34 -0.68 0.15
CA LEU A 86 6.57 -1.01 0.87
C LEU A 86 7.62 0.02 0.48
N VAL A 87 7.98 0.87 1.42
CA VAL A 87 8.94 1.95 1.20
C VAL A 87 10.25 1.58 1.90
N PRO A 88 11.35 1.36 1.17
CA PRO A 88 12.63 0.95 1.77
C PRO A 88 13.36 2.12 2.41
N GLU A 89 12.68 2.84 3.31
CA GLU A 89 13.19 4.01 4.01
C GLU A 89 12.53 4.13 5.38
N PRO A 90 13.12 4.92 6.29
CA PRO A 90 12.51 5.17 7.61
C PRO A 90 11.15 5.86 7.49
N GLU A 91 10.36 5.77 8.54
CA GLU A 91 9.00 6.33 8.58
C GLU A 91 8.99 7.82 8.24
N LEU A 92 9.95 8.58 8.69
CA LEU A 92 10.02 10.02 8.41
C LEU A 92 10.04 10.31 6.91
N ASN A 93 10.80 9.53 6.15
CA ASN A 93 10.87 9.66 4.70
C ASN A 93 9.60 9.13 4.03
N ALA A 94 9.08 8.01 4.51
CA ALA A 94 7.85 7.42 3.96
C ALA A 94 6.64 8.32 4.20
N ALA A 95 6.64 9.09 5.28
CA ALA A 95 5.57 10.05 5.57
C ALA A 95 5.43 11.11 4.47
N VAL A 96 6.53 11.45 3.78
CA VAL A 96 6.49 12.38 2.64
C VAL A 96 5.71 11.76 1.48
N VAL A 97 5.94 10.48 1.21
CA VAL A 97 5.19 9.74 0.17
C VAL A 97 3.70 9.71 0.53
N LEU A 98 3.39 9.36 1.77
CA LEU A 98 2.00 9.32 2.25
C LEU A 98 1.33 10.68 2.11
N SER A 99 2.01 11.75 2.50
CA SER A 99 1.48 13.11 2.39
C SER A 99 1.12 13.47 0.95
N ARG A 100 1.97 13.08 -0.01
CA ARG A 100 1.71 13.32 -1.43
C ARG A 100 0.48 12.55 -1.92
N ILE A 101 0.34 11.30 -1.48
CA ILE A 101 -0.80 10.45 -1.85
C ILE A 101 -2.10 11.07 -1.33
N VAL A 102 -2.15 11.44 -0.06
CA VAL A 102 -3.34 12.03 0.56
C VAL A 102 -3.71 13.34 -0.12
N ARG A 103 -2.72 14.19 -0.38
CA ARG A 103 -2.97 15.47 -1.03
C ARG A 103 -3.49 15.28 -2.45
N ALA A 104 -2.89 14.39 -3.22
CA ALA A 104 -3.30 14.11 -4.60
C ALA A 104 -4.71 13.53 -4.65
N HIS A 105 -5.03 12.61 -3.73
CA HIS A 105 -6.36 12.03 -3.66
C HIS A 105 -7.41 13.09 -3.31
N ASN A 106 -7.14 13.91 -2.31
CA ASN A 106 -8.08 14.94 -1.88
C ASN A 106 -8.29 16.06 -2.91
N SER A 107 -7.34 16.23 -3.83
CA SER A 107 -7.45 17.20 -4.92
C SER A 107 -8.06 16.62 -6.17
N ASN A 108 -8.31 15.31 -6.21
CA ASN A 108 -8.86 14.64 -7.40
C ASN A 108 -10.37 14.72 -7.39
N GLU A 109 -10.91 15.58 -8.26
CA GLU A 109 -12.35 15.82 -8.36
C GLU A 109 -13.10 14.67 -9.05
N SER A 110 -12.38 13.73 -9.70
CA SER A 110 -13.01 12.62 -10.39
C SER A 110 -13.31 11.43 -9.48
N THR A 111 -12.84 11.45 -8.24
CA THR A 111 -13.10 10.38 -7.28
C THR A 111 -14.16 10.77 -6.26
N MET A 112 -15.01 9.81 -5.91
CA MET A 112 -15.98 9.93 -4.83
C MET A 112 -15.61 9.05 -3.63
N ALA A 113 -14.48 8.34 -3.72
CA ALA A 113 -14.04 7.45 -2.65
C ALA A 113 -13.37 8.23 -1.52
N THR A 114 -13.55 7.76 -0.30
CA THR A 114 -12.86 8.30 0.89
C THR A 114 -11.62 7.49 1.16
N LEU A 115 -10.48 8.16 1.35
CA LEU A 115 -9.21 7.51 1.62
C LEU A 115 -8.89 7.57 3.11
N SER A 116 -8.57 6.40 3.68
CA SER A 116 -8.05 6.28 5.05
C SER A 116 -6.69 5.61 4.98
N THR A 117 -5.75 6.03 5.82
CA THR A 117 -4.37 5.57 5.74
C THR A 117 -3.79 5.25 7.10
N SER A 118 -2.75 4.43 7.10
CA SER A 118 -1.87 4.24 8.26
C SER A 118 -0.44 4.03 7.76
N ILE A 119 0.51 4.23 8.66
CA ILE A 119 1.93 4.12 8.35
C ILE A 119 2.63 3.50 9.55
N ILE A 120 3.45 2.48 9.31
CA ILE A 120 4.24 1.85 10.36
C ILE A 120 5.63 1.53 9.85
N GLU A 121 6.62 1.70 10.71
CA GLU A 121 8.01 1.33 10.44
C GLU A 121 8.28 -0.05 11.03
N HIS A 122 9.02 -0.88 10.31
CA HIS A 122 9.44 -2.18 10.79
C HIS A 122 10.33 -2.03 12.04
N ARG A 123 10.14 -2.91 13.02
CA ARG A 123 10.93 -2.94 14.25
C ARG A 123 11.99 -4.03 14.16
N ALA A 124 13.12 -3.81 14.83
CA ALA A 124 14.19 -4.80 14.86
C ALA A 124 13.65 -6.17 15.34
N LYS A 125 14.03 -7.24 14.62
CA LYS A 125 13.62 -8.62 14.91
C LYS A 125 12.12 -8.92 14.74
N GLU A 126 11.34 -7.97 14.25
CA GLU A 126 9.93 -8.20 13.98
C GLU A 126 9.78 -9.08 12.73
N SER A 127 9.01 -10.17 12.85
CA SER A 127 8.73 -11.05 11.72
C SER A 127 7.70 -10.42 10.80
N SER A 128 7.55 -10.97 9.59
CA SER A 128 6.53 -10.51 8.66
C SER A 128 5.13 -10.65 9.25
N LEU A 129 4.84 -11.75 9.93
CA LEU A 129 3.54 -11.97 10.55
C LEU A 129 3.27 -10.95 11.66
N GLU A 130 4.26 -10.71 12.52
CA GLU A 130 4.15 -9.72 13.59
C GLU A 130 3.90 -8.32 13.03
N LEU A 131 4.64 -7.97 11.99
CA LEU A 131 4.50 -6.67 11.33
C LEU A 131 3.11 -6.50 10.72
N LEU A 132 2.63 -7.51 10.00
CA LEU A 132 1.31 -7.47 9.35
C LEU A 132 0.18 -7.42 10.38
N ASN A 133 0.32 -8.18 11.49
CA ASN A 133 -0.65 -8.10 12.58
C ASN A 133 -0.69 -6.71 13.22
N ARG A 134 0.48 -6.09 13.37
CA ARG A 134 0.56 -4.74 13.92
C ARG A 134 -0.03 -3.72 12.95
N LEU A 135 0.20 -3.92 11.65
CA LEU A 135 -0.40 -3.07 10.62
C LEU A 135 -1.93 -3.11 10.68
N ASP A 136 -2.51 -4.32 10.78
CA ASP A 136 -3.95 -4.50 10.86
C ASP A 136 -4.56 -3.82 12.09
N LYS A 137 -3.81 -3.76 13.19
CA LYS A 137 -4.28 -3.17 14.45
C LYS A 137 -4.04 -1.66 14.53
N THR A 138 -3.25 -1.09 13.62
CA THR A 138 -2.95 0.33 13.62
C THR A 138 -4.17 1.11 13.12
N PRO A 139 -4.69 2.09 13.89
CA PRO A 139 -5.85 2.86 13.45
C PRO A 139 -5.60 3.59 12.14
N LEU A 140 -6.64 3.67 11.33
CA LEU A 140 -6.62 4.40 10.07
C LEU A 140 -6.98 5.86 10.32
N SER A 141 -6.32 6.77 9.62
CA SER A 141 -6.59 8.20 9.64
C SER A 141 -7.25 8.61 8.33
N THR A 142 -8.26 9.45 8.43
CA THR A 142 -8.98 9.93 7.25
C THR A 142 -8.57 11.34 6.87
#